data_1450e07df0b67d9b56b84121f665bc84
#
_entry.id   1450e07df0b67d9b56b84121f665bc84
#
_cell.length_a   1.000
_cell.length_b   1.000
_cell.length_c   1.000
_cell.angle_alpha   90.00
_cell.angle_beta   90.00
_cell.angle_gamma   90.00
#
_symmetry.space_group_name_H-M   'P 1'
#
loop_
_entity.id
_entity.type
_entity.pdbx_description
1 polymer ?
#
loop_
_entity_poly.entity_id
_entity_poly.type
_entity_poly.pdbx_seq_one_letter_code
_entity_poly.pdbx_strand_id
1 'polypeptide(L)'
;MNKSTVNLKDKVVKRAVNSLRKSKRIEQISFIAIANELNVSVEEISEFYTTTEDIFLEAQKKDWESLHRYWDRHIKKSKTPGDYKNAFEVFFERFVETLSEDADLRLEMSCYLPKCIKYREKNRQKVKQKFEKLIKRGWPGKDIKVLERQSELVTVLFYGFIDHIVHIPKTERTK
;
A
#
# COMPACT_ATOMS: atom_id res chain seq x y z
N MET A 1 -16.64 8.40 -18.01
CA MET A 1 -15.57 7.42 -18.36
C MET A 1 -16.21 6.15 -18.86
N ASN A 2 -15.84 5.67 -20.04
CA ASN A 2 -16.47 4.51 -20.67
C ASN A 2 -15.99 3.20 -19.97
N LYS A 3 -16.87 2.18 -19.84
CA LYS A 3 -16.52 0.90 -19.18
C LYS A 3 -15.28 0.20 -19.81
N SER A 4 -15.06 0.37 -21.11
CA SER A 4 -13.89 -0.16 -21.82
C SER A 4 -12.58 0.49 -21.36
N THR A 5 -12.59 1.79 -21.12
CA THR A 5 -11.44 2.60 -20.68
C THR A 5 -10.96 2.22 -19.27
N VAL A 6 -11.91 1.99 -18.34
CA VAL A 6 -11.58 1.51 -16.98
C VAL A 6 -10.95 0.13 -17.04
N ASN A 7 -11.43 -0.73 -17.91
CA ASN A 7 -10.92 -2.10 -18.07
C ASN A 7 -9.47 -2.11 -18.59
N LEU A 8 -9.13 -1.24 -19.56
CA LEU A 8 -7.76 -1.17 -20.07
C LEU A 8 -6.76 -0.67 -19.03
N LYS A 9 -7.10 0.39 -18.27
CA LYS A 9 -6.26 0.88 -17.17
C LYS A 9 -5.94 -0.23 -16.17
N ASP A 10 -6.93 -0.99 -15.75
CA ASP A 10 -6.76 -2.09 -14.80
C ASP A 10 -5.88 -3.21 -15.37
N LYS A 11 -6.03 -3.54 -16.66
CA LYS A 11 -5.19 -4.51 -17.34
C LYS A 11 -3.73 -4.05 -17.40
N VAL A 12 -3.49 -2.78 -17.75
CA VAL A 12 -2.14 -2.18 -17.82
C VAL A 12 -1.45 -2.25 -16.45
N VAL A 13 -2.13 -1.81 -15.39
CA VAL A 13 -1.59 -1.86 -14.02
C VAL A 13 -1.28 -3.31 -13.61
N LYS A 14 -2.22 -4.22 -13.80
CA LYS A 14 -2.05 -5.64 -13.46
C LYS A 14 -0.89 -6.26 -14.23
N ARG A 15 -0.74 -5.91 -15.53
CA ARG A 15 0.33 -6.43 -16.35
C ARG A 15 1.70 -5.91 -15.89
N ALA A 16 1.84 -4.61 -15.68
CA ALA A 16 3.07 -4.00 -15.19
C ALA A 16 3.52 -4.61 -13.85
N VAL A 17 2.60 -4.76 -12.90
CA VAL A 17 2.87 -5.41 -11.61
C VAL A 17 3.31 -6.86 -11.78
N ASN A 18 2.65 -7.64 -12.66
CA ASN A 18 3.04 -9.02 -12.92
C ASN A 18 4.41 -9.13 -13.62
N SER A 19 4.72 -8.22 -14.52
CA SER A 19 6.02 -8.16 -15.18
C SER A 19 7.13 -7.82 -14.19
N LEU A 20 6.88 -6.88 -13.26
CA LEU A 20 7.83 -6.55 -12.19
C LEU A 20 8.04 -7.73 -11.22
N ARG A 21 6.98 -8.47 -10.87
CA ARG A 21 7.10 -9.70 -10.05
C ARG A 21 8.01 -10.75 -10.69
N LYS A 22 8.01 -10.84 -12.03
CA LYS A 22 8.84 -11.78 -12.78
C LYS A 22 10.29 -11.30 -12.93
N SER A 23 10.46 -10.05 -13.36
CA SER A 23 11.78 -9.47 -13.68
C SER A 23 12.55 -9.05 -12.42
N LYS A 24 11.84 -8.68 -11.34
CA LYS A 24 12.37 -8.05 -10.11
C LYS A 24 13.17 -6.76 -10.36
N ARG A 25 13.06 -6.17 -11.55
CA ARG A 25 13.77 -4.96 -11.96
C ARG A 25 12.82 -4.03 -12.70
N ILE A 26 12.66 -2.83 -12.15
CA ILE A 26 11.72 -1.84 -12.67
C ILE A 26 12.15 -1.27 -14.03
N GLU A 27 13.48 -1.21 -14.27
CA GLU A 27 14.05 -0.71 -15.52
C GLU A 27 13.71 -1.58 -16.73
N GLN A 28 13.32 -2.84 -16.50
CA GLN A 28 12.91 -3.78 -17.55
C GLN A 28 11.45 -3.60 -17.97
N ILE A 29 10.69 -2.74 -17.29
CA ILE A 29 9.28 -2.51 -17.57
C ILE A 29 9.13 -1.29 -18.45
N SER A 30 8.59 -1.47 -19.65
CA SER A 30 8.34 -0.39 -20.61
C SER A 30 6.92 -0.42 -21.15
N PHE A 31 6.43 0.72 -21.66
CA PHE A 31 5.14 0.79 -22.34
C PHE A 31 5.08 -0.17 -23.53
N ILE A 32 6.16 -0.27 -24.29
CA ILE A 32 6.24 -1.18 -25.44
C ILE A 32 6.03 -2.63 -25.01
N ALA A 33 6.71 -3.07 -23.96
CA ALA A 33 6.56 -4.43 -23.45
C ALA A 33 5.12 -4.70 -22.95
N ILE A 34 4.53 -3.76 -22.24
CA ILE A 34 3.15 -3.87 -21.73
C ILE A 34 2.16 -3.87 -22.91
N ALA A 35 2.34 -2.98 -23.89
CA ALA A 35 1.48 -2.86 -25.07
C ALA A 35 1.46 -4.15 -25.88
N ASN A 36 2.64 -4.70 -26.18
CA ASN A 36 2.79 -5.96 -26.91
C ASN A 36 2.09 -7.12 -26.19
N GLU A 37 2.25 -7.21 -24.88
CA GLU A 37 1.65 -8.28 -24.06
C GLU A 37 0.13 -8.16 -23.91
N LEU A 38 -0.42 -6.95 -24.01
CA LEU A 38 -1.86 -6.70 -23.96
C LEU A 38 -2.51 -6.64 -25.36
N ASN A 39 -1.69 -6.68 -26.40
CA ASN A 39 -2.12 -6.51 -27.80
C ASN A 39 -2.89 -5.19 -28.01
N VAL A 40 -2.30 -4.09 -27.49
CA VAL A 40 -2.77 -2.71 -27.64
C VAL A 40 -1.63 -1.83 -28.14
N SER A 41 -1.93 -0.61 -28.59
CA SER A 41 -0.89 0.34 -28.99
C SER A 41 -0.26 1.05 -27.79
N VAL A 42 0.94 1.58 -27.95
CA VAL A 42 1.61 2.41 -26.94
C VAL A 42 0.82 3.70 -26.72
N GLU A 43 0.21 4.24 -27.77
CA GLU A 43 -0.63 5.45 -27.74
C GLU A 43 -1.82 5.26 -26.82
N GLU A 44 -2.50 4.10 -26.89
CA GLU A 44 -3.64 3.78 -26.00
C GLU A 44 -3.22 3.76 -24.52
N ILE A 45 -1.99 3.30 -24.19
CA ILE A 45 -1.46 3.37 -22.82
C ILE A 45 -1.11 4.81 -22.45
N SER A 46 -0.53 5.56 -23.40
CA SER A 46 -0.09 6.95 -23.20
C SER A 46 -1.24 7.93 -23.00
N GLU A 47 -2.47 7.58 -23.40
CA GLU A 47 -3.66 8.34 -23.04
C GLU A 47 -3.90 8.41 -21.51
N PHE A 48 -3.41 7.44 -20.77
CA PHE A 48 -3.66 7.33 -19.32
C PHE A 48 -2.43 7.58 -18.45
N TYR A 49 -1.24 7.27 -18.97
CA TYR A 49 0.00 7.28 -18.23
C TYR A 49 1.10 7.98 -19.03
N THR A 50 1.75 8.95 -18.43
CA THR A 50 2.87 9.67 -19.07
C THR A 50 4.17 8.87 -18.95
N THR A 51 4.33 8.13 -17.85
CA THR A 51 5.53 7.34 -17.56
C THR A 51 5.15 5.98 -16.97
N THR A 52 6.07 5.03 -17.05
CA THR A 52 5.91 3.71 -16.37
C THR A 52 5.72 3.89 -14.86
N GLU A 53 6.35 4.92 -14.27
CA GLU A 53 6.18 5.26 -12.87
C GLU A 53 4.72 5.59 -12.51
N ASP A 54 3.97 6.24 -13.42
CA ASP A 54 2.55 6.56 -13.20
C ASP A 54 1.70 5.30 -13.07
N ILE A 55 2.04 4.23 -13.80
CA ILE A 55 1.37 2.93 -13.69
C ILE A 55 1.60 2.32 -12.30
N PHE A 56 2.84 2.35 -11.81
CA PHE A 56 3.18 1.83 -10.48
C PHE A 56 2.61 2.69 -9.35
N LEU A 57 2.57 4.01 -9.53
CA LEU A 57 1.89 4.91 -8.61
C LEU A 57 0.38 4.57 -8.50
N GLU A 58 -0.26 4.26 -9.61
CA GLU A 58 -1.67 3.84 -9.63
C GLU A 58 -1.86 2.49 -8.91
N ALA A 59 -0.96 1.53 -9.12
CA ALA A 59 -0.96 0.26 -8.39
C ALA A 59 -0.86 0.50 -6.88
N GLN A 60 0.11 1.30 -6.46
CA GLN A 60 0.33 1.63 -5.05
C GLN A 60 -0.88 2.34 -4.42
N LYS A 61 -1.53 3.26 -5.16
CA LYS A 61 -2.75 3.92 -4.70
C LYS A 61 -3.88 2.93 -4.45
N LYS A 62 -4.12 2.01 -5.40
CA LYS A 62 -5.18 0.99 -5.27
C LYS A 62 -4.97 0.10 -4.06
N ASP A 63 -3.74 -0.33 -3.81
CA ASP A 63 -3.38 -1.15 -2.66
C ASP A 63 -3.69 -0.41 -1.35
N TRP A 64 -3.19 0.81 -1.21
CA TRP A 64 -3.42 1.62 -0.02
C TRP A 64 -4.89 1.98 0.19
N GLU A 65 -5.61 2.31 -0.87
CA GLU A 65 -7.05 2.58 -0.79
C GLU A 65 -7.84 1.34 -0.35
N SER A 66 -7.45 0.15 -0.83
CA SER A 66 -8.04 -1.10 -0.40
C SER A 66 -7.83 -1.35 1.09
N LEU A 67 -6.60 -1.16 1.56
CA LEU A 67 -6.24 -1.29 2.97
C LEU A 67 -6.97 -0.26 3.85
N HIS A 68 -7.03 0.99 3.40
CA HIS A 68 -7.77 2.04 4.12
C HIS A 68 -9.27 1.76 4.20
N ARG A 69 -9.89 1.27 3.11
CA ARG A 69 -11.31 0.87 3.12
C ARG A 69 -11.57 -0.30 4.06
N TYR A 70 -10.66 -1.27 4.10
CA TYR A 70 -10.75 -2.39 5.03
C TYR A 70 -10.73 -1.88 6.49
N TRP A 71 -9.76 -1.05 6.83
CA TRP A 71 -9.61 -0.44 8.14
C TRP A 71 -10.81 0.42 8.54
N ASP A 72 -11.27 1.32 7.65
CA ASP A 72 -12.40 2.20 7.93
C ASP A 72 -13.68 1.42 8.23
N ARG A 73 -13.88 0.26 7.59
CA ARG A 73 -15.00 -0.63 7.90
C ARG A 73 -14.95 -1.17 9.33
N HIS A 74 -13.77 -1.58 9.79
CA HIS A 74 -13.59 -2.07 11.17
C HIS A 74 -13.77 -0.95 12.19
N ILE A 75 -13.14 0.21 11.96
CA ILE A 75 -13.31 1.38 12.83
C ILE A 75 -14.78 1.82 12.91
N LYS A 76 -15.52 1.80 11.79
CA LYS A 76 -16.94 2.19 11.75
C LYS A 76 -17.82 1.24 12.56
N LYS A 77 -17.48 -0.03 12.62
CA LYS A 77 -18.21 -1.04 13.40
C LYS A 77 -17.87 -0.99 14.90
N SER A 78 -16.73 -0.45 15.29
CA SER A 78 -16.26 -0.39 16.67
C SER A 78 -17.10 0.61 17.47
N LYS A 79 -17.61 0.18 18.62
CA LYS A 79 -18.45 0.98 19.54
C LYS A 79 -17.83 1.10 20.92
N THR A 80 -17.16 0.05 21.40
CA THR A 80 -16.54 -0.03 22.72
C THR A 80 -15.02 0.10 22.64
N PRO A 81 -14.32 0.44 23.74
CA PRO A 81 -12.86 0.41 23.79
C PRO A 81 -12.26 -0.95 23.35
N GLY A 82 -12.91 -2.05 23.71
CA GLY A 82 -12.51 -3.40 23.29
C GLY A 82 -12.57 -3.58 21.78
N ASP A 83 -13.63 -3.09 21.14
CA ASP A 83 -13.77 -3.15 19.68
C ASP A 83 -12.65 -2.39 18.97
N TYR A 84 -12.23 -1.22 19.51
CA TYR A 84 -11.15 -0.43 18.91
C TYR A 84 -9.78 -1.11 19.06
N LYS A 85 -9.53 -1.81 20.18
CA LYS A 85 -8.33 -2.64 20.39
C LYS A 85 -8.30 -3.78 19.38
N ASN A 86 -9.39 -4.52 19.28
CA ASN A 86 -9.51 -5.60 18.30
C ASN A 86 -9.36 -5.10 16.85
N ALA A 87 -9.94 -3.95 16.50
CA ALA A 87 -9.77 -3.34 15.19
C ALA A 87 -8.31 -2.98 14.89
N PHE A 88 -7.53 -2.64 15.91
CA PHE A 88 -6.09 -2.38 15.77
C PHE A 88 -5.33 -3.69 15.49
N GLU A 89 -5.60 -4.75 16.23
CA GLU A 89 -4.97 -6.07 16.07
C GLU A 89 -5.26 -6.67 14.69
N VAL A 90 -6.53 -6.74 14.30
CA VAL A 90 -6.97 -7.24 12.98
C VAL A 90 -6.38 -6.42 11.84
N PHE A 91 -6.21 -5.10 12.01
CA PHE A 91 -5.54 -4.28 11.01
C PHE A 91 -4.08 -4.67 10.87
N PHE A 92 -3.38 -4.84 11.99
CA PHE A 92 -1.96 -5.14 12.01
C PHE A 92 -1.68 -6.52 11.37
N GLU A 93 -2.45 -7.54 11.74
CA GLU A 93 -2.38 -8.89 11.15
C GLU A 93 -2.57 -8.84 9.62
N ARG A 94 -3.67 -8.23 9.18
CA ARG A 94 -3.96 -8.11 7.74
C ARG A 94 -2.90 -7.33 6.98
N PHE A 95 -2.32 -6.35 7.61
CA PHE A 95 -1.25 -5.56 7.03
C PHE A 95 0.03 -6.40 6.86
N VAL A 96 0.42 -7.17 7.88
CA VAL A 96 1.58 -8.08 7.82
C VAL A 96 1.40 -9.12 6.71
N GLU A 97 0.24 -9.76 6.61
CA GLU A 97 -0.08 -10.69 5.54
C GLU A 97 0.08 -10.04 4.15
N THR A 98 -0.57 -8.88 3.96
CA THR A 98 -0.54 -8.17 2.67
C THR A 98 0.87 -7.73 2.28
N LEU A 99 1.71 -7.36 3.24
CA LEU A 99 3.11 -6.98 2.98
C LEU A 99 3.99 -8.16 2.65
N SER A 100 3.78 -9.30 3.33
CA SER A 100 4.60 -10.48 3.13
C SER A 100 4.47 -11.06 1.72
N GLU A 101 3.30 -10.94 1.11
CA GLU A 101 3.03 -11.46 -0.24
C GLU A 101 3.84 -10.76 -1.33
N ASP A 102 4.01 -9.42 -1.24
CA ASP A 102 4.60 -8.60 -2.29
C ASP A 102 5.68 -7.62 -1.76
N ALA A 103 6.39 -7.99 -0.69
CA ALA A 103 7.35 -7.10 -0.04
C ALA A 103 8.45 -6.61 -0.99
N ASP A 104 9.03 -7.51 -1.80
CA ASP A 104 10.09 -7.17 -2.75
C ASP A 104 9.61 -6.16 -3.81
N LEU A 105 8.38 -6.38 -4.32
CA LEU A 105 7.73 -5.48 -5.28
C LEU A 105 7.50 -4.09 -4.70
N ARG A 106 7.02 -4.03 -3.44
CA ARG A 106 6.75 -2.77 -2.75
C ARG A 106 8.03 -2.01 -2.43
N LEU A 107 9.12 -2.73 -2.15
CA LEU A 107 10.44 -2.15 -1.96
C LEU A 107 10.91 -1.48 -3.24
N GLU A 108 10.93 -2.22 -4.36
CA GLU A 108 11.33 -1.68 -5.66
C GLU A 108 10.57 -0.39 -5.98
N MET A 109 9.24 -0.42 -5.87
CA MET A 109 8.41 0.76 -6.13
C MET A 109 8.70 1.91 -5.15
N SER A 110 8.89 1.60 -3.87
CA SER A 110 9.03 2.62 -2.81
C SER A 110 10.45 3.15 -2.63
N CYS A 111 11.47 2.48 -3.17
CA CYS A 111 12.86 2.92 -3.08
C CYS A 111 13.37 3.59 -4.35
N TYR A 112 12.85 3.20 -5.51
CA TYR A 112 13.38 3.65 -6.81
C TYR A 112 12.46 4.59 -7.58
N LEU A 113 11.19 4.72 -7.21
CA LEU A 113 10.23 5.57 -7.91
C LEU A 113 9.86 6.82 -7.09
N PRO A 114 10.33 8.02 -7.48
CA PRO A 114 10.11 9.26 -6.73
C PRO A 114 8.64 9.60 -6.45
N LYS A 115 7.73 9.35 -7.40
CA LYS A 115 6.29 9.58 -7.19
C LYS A 115 5.71 8.60 -6.17
N CYS A 116 6.17 7.36 -6.18
CA CYS A 116 5.77 6.33 -5.22
C CYS A 116 6.29 6.64 -3.81
N ILE A 117 7.55 7.10 -3.69
CA ILE A 117 8.14 7.57 -2.43
C ILE A 117 7.31 8.73 -1.85
N LYS A 118 7.04 9.76 -2.66
CA LYS A 118 6.24 10.92 -2.24
C LYS A 118 4.82 10.52 -1.81
N TYR A 119 4.21 9.56 -2.51
CA TYR A 119 2.90 9.05 -2.14
C TYR A 119 2.93 8.27 -0.83
N ARG A 120 3.96 7.44 -0.60
CA ARG A 120 4.20 6.71 0.65
C ARG A 120 4.27 7.68 1.84
N GLU A 121 5.04 8.76 1.74
CA GLU A 121 5.16 9.76 2.80
C GLU A 121 3.82 10.45 3.09
N LYS A 122 3.08 10.85 2.05
CA LYS A 122 1.73 11.40 2.23
C LYS A 122 0.80 10.39 2.92
N ASN A 123 0.93 9.12 2.60
CA ASN A 123 0.11 8.07 3.17
C ASN A 123 0.47 7.76 4.64
N ARG A 124 1.74 7.93 5.02
CA ARG A 124 2.22 7.81 6.40
C ARG A 124 1.43 8.70 7.35
N GLN A 125 1.14 9.94 6.96
CA GLN A 125 0.33 10.85 7.77
C GLN A 125 -1.10 10.35 7.98
N LYS A 126 -1.71 9.77 6.95
CA LYS A 126 -3.05 9.17 7.05
C LYS A 126 -3.06 7.96 7.99
N VAL A 127 -2.03 7.13 7.93
CA VAL A 127 -1.86 5.97 8.82
C VAL A 127 -1.72 6.43 10.26
N LYS A 128 -0.86 7.43 10.52
CA LYS A 128 -0.68 8.04 11.85
C LYS A 128 -2.02 8.52 12.43
N GLN A 129 -2.79 9.29 11.67
CA GLN A 129 -4.11 9.79 12.10
C GLN A 129 -5.09 8.65 12.45
N LYS A 130 -5.04 7.53 11.73
CA LYS A 130 -5.88 6.36 12.03
C LYS A 130 -5.43 5.66 13.30
N PHE A 131 -4.12 5.49 13.52
CA PHE A 131 -3.59 4.97 14.77
C PHE A 131 -3.97 5.85 15.96
N GLU A 132 -3.81 7.18 15.85
CA GLU A 132 -4.26 8.12 16.88
C GLU A 132 -5.73 7.91 17.23
N LYS A 133 -6.59 7.79 16.22
CA LYS A 133 -8.04 7.57 16.44
C LYS A 133 -8.32 6.26 17.17
N LEU A 134 -7.65 5.17 16.78
CA LEU A 134 -7.82 3.86 17.40
C LEU A 134 -7.31 3.86 18.84
N ILE A 135 -6.13 4.41 19.07
CA ILE A 135 -5.50 4.46 20.40
C ILE A 135 -6.34 5.34 21.34
N LYS A 136 -6.73 6.54 20.91
CA LYS A 136 -7.57 7.44 21.74
C LYS A 136 -8.90 6.79 22.14
N ARG A 137 -9.52 6.00 21.26
CA ARG A 137 -10.80 5.34 21.54
C ARG A 137 -10.66 3.99 22.25
N GLY A 138 -9.57 3.27 22.01
CA GLY A 138 -9.29 1.99 22.65
C GLY A 138 -8.81 2.12 24.10
N TRP A 139 -8.22 3.26 24.46
CA TRP A 139 -7.67 3.52 25.80
C TRP A 139 -8.19 4.86 26.37
N PRO A 140 -9.50 4.99 26.62
CA PRO A 140 -10.06 6.20 27.19
C PRO A 140 -9.50 6.44 28.60
N GLY A 141 -9.31 7.70 28.96
CA GLY A 141 -8.78 8.09 30.28
C GLY A 141 -7.26 8.15 30.40
N LYS A 142 -6.51 7.82 29.34
CA LYS A 142 -5.07 8.08 29.27
C LYS A 142 -4.80 9.54 28.89
N ASP A 143 -3.70 10.09 29.38
CA ASP A 143 -3.22 11.42 29.00
C ASP A 143 -3.04 11.51 27.47
N ILE A 144 -3.55 12.60 26.89
CA ILE A 144 -3.56 12.77 25.44
C ILE A 144 -2.14 12.83 24.83
N LYS A 145 -1.19 13.43 25.55
CA LYS A 145 0.21 13.50 25.12
C LYS A 145 0.87 12.12 25.10
N VAL A 146 0.50 11.27 26.05
CA VAL A 146 0.96 9.87 26.08
C VAL A 146 0.39 9.11 24.87
N LEU A 147 -0.89 9.27 24.56
CA LEU A 147 -1.53 8.63 23.41
C LEU A 147 -0.95 9.10 22.09
N GLU A 148 -0.62 10.38 21.95
CA GLU A 148 0.03 10.94 20.77
C GLU A 148 1.45 10.37 20.56
N ARG A 149 2.24 10.28 21.63
CA ARG A 149 3.56 9.64 21.58
C ARG A 149 3.48 8.15 21.21
N GLN A 150 2.50 7.44 21.79
CA GLN A 150 2.27 6.03 21.46
C GLN A 150 1.87 5.84 20.02
N SER A 151 1.00 6.69 19.45
CA SER A 151 0.60 6.60 18.06
C SER A 151 1.76 6.90 17.12
N GLU A 152 2.63 7.82 17.48
CA GLU A 152 3.85 8.11 16.72
C GLU A 152 4.82 6.94 16.75
N LEU A 153 5.08 6.38 17.94
CA LEU A 153 5.93 5.19 18.10
C LEU A 153 5.39 4.02 17.27
N VAL A 154 4.09 3.73 17.39
CA VAL A 154 3.44 2.67 16.59
C VAL A 154 3.60 2.93 15.09
N THR A 155 3.47 4.19 14.66
CA THR A 155 3.65 4.54 13.25
C THR A 155 5.11 4.32 12.79
N VAL A 156 6.07 4.70 13.61
CA VAL A 156 7.51 4.48 13.32
C VAL A 156 7.83 2.99 13.26
N LEU A 157 7.37 2.22 14.26
CA LEU A 157 7.57 0.77 14.30
C LEU A 157 6.89 0.08 13.10
N PHE A 158 5.70 0.51 12.74
CA PHE A 158 4.97 -0.01 11.60
C PHE A 158 5.74 0.19 10.28
N TYR A 159 6.28 1.39 10.02
CA TYR A 159 7.07 1.65 8.82
C TYR A 159 8.45 1.00 8.89
N GLY A 160 9.08 0.97 10.06
CA GLY A 160 10.34 0.25 10.27
C GLY A 160 10.19 -1.26 10.07
N PHE A 161 9.05 -1.83 10.48
CA PHE A 161 8.74 -3.23 10.23
C PHE A 161 8.53 -3.53 8.74
N ILE A 162 7.87 -2.62 8.00
CA ILE A 162 7.77 -2.72 6.54
C ILE A 162 9.17 -2.79 5.93
N ASP A 163 10.02 -1.84 6.29
CA ASP A 163 11.37 -1.74 5.76
C ASP A 163 12.23 -2.97 6.16
N HIS A 164 11.97 -3.56 7.33
CA HIS A 164 12.66 -4.76 7.80
C HIS A 164 12.20 -6.04 7.08
N ILE A 165 10.89 -6.27 6.97
CA ILE A 165 10.33 -7.47 6.31
C ILE A 165 10.87 -7.62 4.88
N VAL A 166 11.09 -6.53 4.21
CA VAL A 166 11.59 -6.52 2.85
C VAL A 166 12.97 -7.16 2.73
N HIS A 167 13.81 -7.02 3.77
CA HIS A 167 15.16 -7.60 3.81
C HIS A 167 15.21 -9.05 4.30
N ILE A 168 14.08 -9.58 4.80
CA ILE A 168 13.98 -10.99 5.22
C ILE A 168 13.69 -11.87 3.99
N PRO A 169 14.39 -12.99 3.80
CA PRO A 169 14.08 -13.96 2.75
C PRO A 169 12.62 -14.40 2.81
N LYS A 170 11.97 -14.51 1.66
CA LYS A 170 10.52 -14.80 1.55
C LYS A 170 10.11 -16.07 2.32
N THR A 171 10.99 -17.07 2.39
CA THR A 171 10.80 -18.33 3.13
C THR A 171 10.77 -18.17 4.65
N GLU A 172 11.20 -17.02 5.17
CA GLU A 172 11.30 -16.77 6.62
C GLU A 172 10.29 -15.72 7.12
N ARG A 173 9.55 -15.07 6.22
CA ARG A 173 8.60 -13.98 6.56
C ARG A 173 7.35 -14.48 7.28
N THR A 174 7.04 -15.75 7.21
CA THR A 174 5.80 -16.38 7.74
C THR A 174 6.04 -17.28 8.93
N LYS A 175 7.23 -17.33 9.45
CA LYS A 175 7.58 -18.02 10.69
C LYS A 175 7.58 -17.04 11.87
#